data_9f04d0021a145de4c1ba7490c38b3c0a
#
_entry.id   9f04d0021a145de4c1ba7490c38b3c0a
#
_cell.length_a   1.000
_cell.length_b   1.000
_cell.length_c   1.000
_cell.angle_alpha   90.00
_cell.angle_beta   90.00
_cell.angle_gamma   90.00
#
_symmetry.space_group_name_H-M   'P 1'
#
loop_
_entity.id
_entity.type
_entity.pdbx_description
1 polymer ?
#
loop_
_entity_poly.entity_id
_entity_poly.type
_entity_poly.pdbx_seq_one_letter_code
_entity_poly.pdbx_strand_id
1 'polypeptide(L)'
;MYTVRLDDKKIYDARIDDLTLIEPAIELEENNAGSFSFTIQNNHPSYDDIKRRKSIIKVYEDDEIIFAGMVYEIEEDFYKNKKVYCEGELSYLNDTIQRPAEYHDMTVRGLLETYIENHNAQVEPEKQFKLGMVTVKDPNNSIYCYTNMETTLSCIKDDLLDDLGGILRVRYMNNEKYIDYIREDDVRTNQQVIRLGENLINYTSNISSLDIATAIIPLGNRLEESPIESLDMRLDIKSVNNNLDYVSDSIAVSNFGWIYKTVVWDDVTDANILKSKGEKYLTDSQFDNLIIEATALDMHLIDNNEMSIRLSDKIRIVSKPHGLKDKYFRLTKQTIYLNNPENNTITLGKEEHISLSAQTVQANNDVLKAMEKITPASTILKQAKKNASALINGNGKNGYVVLHENEKGVVYEILVMDTPDINTATKIWQWNQNGLGYANSKDANGNWEFGLAMTMDGEIVADYITTGTMNCDRLKGGTINGQYIYGGTVEGAYLKGSIGEIGGFNIGTDNLSIGDATLQRNKIGCGTAGKGIVNLVGNRESKNAKFGFIQISNSGNPDKDEVLAGIRIYGNGLVRKYGGNGNVEWERWLSNIPES
;
A
#
# COMPACT_ATOMS: atom_id res chain seq x y z
N MET A 1 24.52 16.46 -25.57
CA MET A 1 25.23 15.22 -25.99
C MET A 1 25.59 14.38 -24.78
N TYR A 2 25.42 13.04 -24.87
CA TYR A 2 25.62 12.14 -23.72
C TYR A 2 27.06 11.69 -23.54
N THR A 3 27.53 11.68 -22.29
CA THR A 3 28.81 11.07 -21.86
C THR A 3 28.59 10.28 -20.58
N VAL A 4 29.37 9.19 -20.38
CA VAL A 4 29.30 8.38 -19.15
C VAL A 4 30.67 8.37 -18.50
N ARG A 5 30.68 8.55 -17.18
CA ARG A 5 31.88 8.45 -16.34
C ARG A 5 31.74 7.36 -15.27
N LEU A 6 32.83 6.63 -15.08
CA LEU A 6 33.04 5.65 -14.02
C LEU A 6 34.05 6.25 -13.04
N ASP A 7 33.68 6.53 -11.81
CA ASP A 7 34.56 7.11 -10.80
C ASP A 7 35.39 8.31 -11.37
N ASP A 8 34.71 9.23 -12.09
CA ASP A 8 35.22 10.39 -12.83
C ASP A 8 36.00 10.10 -14.12
N LYS A 9 36.36 8.84 -14.41
CA LYS A 9 36.97 8.43 -15.69
C LYS A 9 35.89 8.26 -16.76
N LYS A 10 36.08 8.90 -17.93
CA LYS A 10 35.14 8.77 -19.04
C LYS A 10 35.20 7.35 -19.61
N ILE A 11 34.04 6.70 -19.75
CA ILE A 11 33.87 5.35 -20.31
C ILE A 11 32.98 5.33 -21.56
N TYR A 12 32.25 6.42 -21.83
CA TYR A 12 31.44 6.56 -23.02
C TYR A 12 31.48 7.99 -23.53
N ASP A 13 31.74 8.12 -24.82
CA ASP A 13 31.59 9.35 -25.57
C ASP A 13 31.44 8.95 -27.08
N ALA A 14 30.29 9.24 -27.67
CA ALA A 14 29.96 8.83 -29.04
C ALA A 14 30.94 9.34 -30.10
N ARG A 15 31.84 10.28 -29.75
CA ARG A 15 32.87 10.83 -30.65
C ARG A 15 34.20 10.07 -30.60
N ILE A 16 34.34 9.10 -29.69
CA ILE A 16 35.59 8.38 -29.42
C ILE A 16 35.34 6.89 -29.64
N ASP A 17 35.94 6.32 -30.67
CA ASP A 17 35.69 4.91 -31.05
C ASP A 17 36.05 3.90 -29.98
N ASP A 18 37.07 4.17 -29.14
CA ASP A 18 37.48 3.30 -28.04
C ASP A 18 36.59 3.40 -26.80
N LEU A 19 35.72 4.40 -26.72
CA LEU A 19 34.83 4.63 -25.58
C LEU A 19 33.37 4.40 -25.98
N THR A 20 33.06 3.16 -26.32
CA THR A 20 31.71 2.76 -26.74
C THR A 20 31.10 1.77 -25.75
N LEU A 21 29.81 1.90 -25.53
CA LEU A 21 28.99 0.96 -24.76
C LEU A 21 27.88 0.41 -25.67
N ILE A 22 27.48 -0.83 -25.44
CA ILE A 22 26.39 -1.46 -26.18
C ILE A 22 25.10 -1.24 -25.39
N GLU A 23 24.08 -0.76 -26.06
CA GLU A 23 22.73 -0.52 -25.54
C GLU A 23 22.71 0.25 -24.19
N PRO A 24 23.43 1.39 -24.07
CA PRO A 24 23.38 2.18 -22.86
C PRO A 24 22.01 2.86 -22.73
N ALA A 25 21.25 2.49 -21.69
CA ALA A 25 19.90 2.98 -21.46
C ALA A 25 19.70 3.39 -19.99
N ILE A 26 19.09 4.56 -19.80
CA ILE A 26 18.64 5.07 -18.51
C ILE A 26 17.13 4.87 -18.42
N GLU A 27 16.65 4.34 -17.31
CA GLU A 27 15.24 4.30 -16.96
C GLU A 27 15.01 5.13 -15.70
N LEU A 28 14.18 6.15 -15.81
CA LEU A 28 13.80 7.06 -14.75
C LEU A 28 12.31 6.99 -14.50
N GLU A 29 11.92 7.00 -13.22
CA GLU A 29 10.53 7.04 -12.79
C GLU A 29 10.42 7.87 -11.51
N GLU A 30 9.36 8.67 -11.37
CA GLU A 30 9.13 9.50 -10.20
C GLU A 30 9.13 8.66 -8.91
N ASN A 31 9.70 9.20 -7.85
CA ASN A 31 9.80 8.56 -6.52
C ASN A 31 10.53 7.21 -6.50
N ASN A 32 11.24 6.88 -7.57
CA ASN A 32 12.08 5.70 -7.69
C ASN A 32 13.54 6.09 -7.91
N ALA A 33 14.44 5.16 -7.60
CA ALA A 33 15.87 5.40 -7.76
C ALA A 33 16.29 5.58 -9.23
N GLY A 34 15.55 4.97 -10.15
CA GLY A 34 15.94 4.85 -11.54
C GLY A 34 17.08 3.85 -11.73
N SER A 35 17.38 3.54 -12.99
CA SER A 35 18.46 2.60 -13.34
C SER A 35 19.23 3.04 -14.58
N PHE A 36 20.46 2.55 -14.70
CA PHE A 36 21.25 2.66 -15.91
C PHE A 36 21.85 1.30 -16.26
N SER A 37 21.57 0.80 -17.44
CA SER A 37 22.09 -0.47 -17.93
C SER A 37 22.91 -0.28 -19.19
N PHE A 38 23.97 -1.07 -19.32
CA PHE A 38 24.81 -1.09 -20.51
C PHE A 38 25.62 -2.39 -20.59
N THR A 39 26.12 -2.70 -21.78
CA THR A 39 27.10 -3.78 -21.94
C THR A 39 28.45 -3.19 -22.36
N ILE A 40 29.52 -3.56 -21.65
CA ILE A 40 30.89 -3.19 -21.95
C ILE A 40 31.65 -4.38 -22.51
N GLN A 41 32.33 -4.15 -23.64
CA GLN A 41 33.09 -5.19 -24.32
C GLN A 41 34.43 -5.45 -23.62
N ASN A 42 34.97 -6.65 -23.78
CA ASN A 42 36.21 -7.08 -23.14
C ASN A 42 37.48 -6.32 -23.59
N ASN A 43 37.43 -5.64 -24.75
CA ASN A 43 38.51 -4.78 -25.27
C ASN A 43 38.42 -3.32 -24.82
N HIS A 44 37.39 -2.94 -24.08
CA HIS A 44 37.21 -1.57 -23.62
C HIS A 44 38.27 -1.19 -22.57
N PRO A 45 38.87 0.03 -22.63
CA PRO A 45 39.95 0.43 -21.71
C PRO A 45 39.61 0.42 -20.22
N SER A 46 38.32 0.45 -19.87
CA SER A 46 37.83 0.43 -18.48
C SER A 46 37.11 -0.85 -18.10
N TYR A 47 37.27 -1.92 -18.87
CA TYR A 47 36.59 -3.19 -18.63
C TYR A 47 36.84 -3.78 -17.24
N ASP A 48 38.11 -3.69 -16.74
CA ASP A 48 38.51 -4.24 -15.44
C ASP A 48 38.30 -3.25 -14.28
N ASP A 49 37.97 -2.00 -14.57
CA ASP A 49 37.77 -0.98 -13.54
C ASP A 49 36.43 -1.09 -12.85
N ILE A 50 35.42 -1.73 -13.49
CA ILE A 50 34.03 -1.81 -12.99
C ILE A 50 33.94 -2.82 -11.83
N LYS A 51 33.49 -2.32 -10.66
CA LYS A 51 33.35 -3.13 -9.44
C LYS A 51 31.95 -3.03 -8.87
N ARG A 52 31.33 -4.18 -8.58
CA ARG A 52 30.03 -4.30 -7.93
C ARG A 52 30.02 -3.62 -6.56
N ARG A 53 28.97 -2.88 -6.24
CA ARG A 53 28.76 -2.19 -4.95
C ARG A 53 29.88 -1.20 -4.57
N LYS A 54 30.69 -0.75 -5.53
CA LYS A 54 31.80 0.17 -5.31
C LYS A 54 31.89 1.25 -6.37
N SER A 55 31.81 0.90 -7.64
CA SER A 55 31.95 1.85 -8.74
C SER A 55 30.73 2.73 -8.87
N ILE A 56 30.93 4.03 -9.02
CA ILE A 56 29.91 5.04 -9.23
C ILE A 56 29.88 5.42 -10.71
N ILE A 57 28.71 5.35 -11.30
CA ILE A 57 28.46 5.76 -12.68
C ILE A 57 27.71 7.08 -12.67
N LYS A 58 28.18 8.04 -13.47
CA LYS A 58 27.48 9.29 -13.74
C LYS A 58 27.27 9.46 -15.25
N VAL A 59 26.03 9.72 -15.62
CA VAL A 59 25.67 10.03 -17.00
C VAL A 59 25.38 11.51 -17.11
N TYR A 60 26.00 12.13 -18.10
CA TYR A 60 25.88 13.56 -18.37
C TYR A 60 25.19 13.78 -19.71
N GLU A 61 24.32 14.76 -19.73
CA GLU A 61 23.91 15.42 -20.97
C GLU A 61 24.56 16.80 -20.97
N ASP A 62 25.48 17.00 -21.93
CA ASP A 62 26.40 18.12 -21.93
C ASP A 62 27.19 18.20 -20.58
N ASP A 63 26.96 19.20 -19.75
CA ASP A 63 27.60 19.35 -18.44
C ASP A 63 26.67 19.02 -17.27
N GLU A 64 25.41 18.64 -17.52
CA GLU A 64 24.41 18.34 -16.51
C GLU A 64 24.36 16.84 -16.22
N ILE A 65 24.35 16.45 -14.93
CA ILE A 65 24.15 15.07 -14.51
C ILE A 65 22.67 14.72 -14.65
N ILE A 66 22.35 13.76 -15.53
CA ILE A 66 21.00 13.26 -15.74
C ILE A 66 20.72 11.94 -15.01
N PHE A 67 21.78 11.21 -14.66
CA PHE A 67 21.72 10.01 -13.83
C PHE A 67 23.04 9.87 -13.07
N ALA A 68 22.96 9.49 -11.79
CA ALA A 68 24.09 8.97 -11.06
C ALA A 68 23.64 7.81 -10.18
N GLY A 69 24.49 6.82 -10.06
CA GLY A 69 24.17 5.62 -9.31
C GLY A 69 25.38 4.71 -9.13
N MET A 70 25.17 3.62 -8.43
CA MET A 70 26.19 2.64 -8.11
C MET A 70 25.99 1.39 -8.96
N VAL A 71 27.08 0.75 -9.38
CA VAL A 71 27.04 -0.58 -10.02
C VAL A 71 26.52 -1.60 -9.03
N TYR A 72 25.35 -2.18 -9.33
CA TYR A 72 24.67 -3.15 -8.48
C TYR A 72 24.93 -4.58 -8.92
N GLU A 73 24.80 -4.84 -10.21
CA GLU A 73 24.95 -6.16 -10.79
C GLU A 73 25.87 -6.17 -12.02
N ILE A 74 26.62 -7.23 -12.19
CA ILE A 74 27.49 -7.47 -13.34
C ILE A 74 27.27 -8.90 -13.76
N GLU A 75 26.82 -9.12 -14.99
CA GLU A 75 26.72 -10.42 -15.65
C GLU A 75 27.80 -10.50 -16.74
N GLU A 76 28.50 -11.61 -16.83
CA GLU A 76 29.49 -11.86 -17.89
C GLU A 76 28.95 -12.90 -18.87
N ASP A 77 28.96 -12.57 -20.17
CA ASP A 77 28.52 -13.47 -21.22
C ASP A 77 29.64 -14.42 -21.70
N PHE A 78 29.30 -15.34 -22.63
CA PHE A 78 30.25 -16.28 -23.21
C PHE A 78 31.43 -15.60 -23.91
N TYR A 79 31.24 -14.40 -24.46
CA TYR A 79 32.27 -13.62 -25.14
C TYR A 79 33.05 -12.72 -24.19
N LYS A 80 32.82 -12.85 -22.89
CA LYS A 80 33.36 -12.01 -21.84
C LYS A 80 32.98 -10.54 -21.92
N ASN A 81 31.83 -10.22 -22.51
CA ASN A 81 31.26 -8.88 -22.33
C ASN A 81 30.59 -8.82 -20.97
N LYS A 82 30.65 -7.69 -20.31
CA LYS A 82 29.96 -7.46 -19.02
C LYS A 82 28.70 -6.66 -19.26
N LYS A 83 27.53 -7.25 -18.96
CA LYS A 83 26.30 -6.50 -18.81
C LYS A 83 26.27 -5.92 -17.39
N VAL A 84 26.16 -4.61 -17.31
CA VAL A 84 26.25 -3.85 -16.05
C VAL A 84 24.89 -3.22 -15.78
N TYR A 85 24.41 -3.39 -14.56
CA TYR A 85 23.21 -2.75 -14.05
C TYR A 85 23.57 -1.87 -12.88
N CYS A 86 23.13 -0.59 -12.95
CA CYS A 86 23.35 0.43 -11.93
C CYS A 86 22.02 0.91 -11.39
N GLU A 87 21.93 1.09 -10.09
CA GLU A 87 20.79 1.75 -9.44
C GLU A 87 21.13 3.18 -9.07
N GLY A 88 20.16 4.07 -9.25
CA GLY A 88 20.28 5.48 -8.93
C GLY A 88 20.43 5.75 -7.43
N GLU A 89 20.90 6.92 -7.10
CA GLU A 89 21.37 7.26 -5.74
C GLU A 89 20.27 7.24 -4.66
N LEU A 90 18.98 7.40 -5.00
CA LEU A 90 17.91 7.19 -4.01
C LEU A 90 17.93 5.78 -3.41
N SER A 91 18.51 4.79 -4.11
CA SER A 91 18.65 3.43 -3.58
C SER A 91 19.59 3.36 -2.35
N TYR A 92 20.47 4.35 -2.15
CA TYR A 92 21.34 4.40 -0.97
C TYR A 92 20.54 4.47 0.33
N LEU A 93 19.34 5.05 0.30
CA LEU A 93 18.43 5.12 1.44
C LEU A 93 17.92 3.73 1.88
N ASN A 94 18.07 2.69 1.04
CA ASN A 94 17.79 1.31 1.42
C ASN A 94 18.94 0.65 2.19
N ASP A 95 20.15 1.21 2.12
CA ASP A 95 21.32 0.66 2.81
C ASP A 95 21.33 1.01 4.31
N THR A 96 20.37 1.81 4.79
CA THR A 96 20.31 2.31 6.17
C THR A 96 18.97 2.06 6.84
N ILE A 97 19.01 1.97 8.16
CA ILE A 97 17.85 1.58 8.98
C ILE A 97 17.49 2.71 9.94
N GLN A 98 16.23 3.08 9.99
CA GLN A 98 15.66 3.93 11.03
C GLN A 98 15.39 3.10 12.27
N ARG A 99 16.03 3.45 13.37
CA ARG A 99 15.90 2.72 14.65
C ARG A 99 14.61 3.11 15.34
N PRO A 100 14.12 2.27 16.29
CA PRO A 100 12.88 2.55 16.99
C PRO A 100 12.89 3.95 17.63
N ALA A 101 11.99 4.78 17.17
CA ALA A 101 11.78 6.14 17.66
C ALA A 101 10.31 6.53 17.46
N GLU A 102 9.86 7.49 18.25
CA GLU A 102 8.51 8.05 18.17
C GLU A 102 8.64 9.56 17.95
N TYR A 103 7.98 10.07 16.92
CA TYR A 103 8.04 11.46 16.49
C TYR A 103 6.67 12.10 16.68
N HIS A 104 6.63 13.24 17.38
CA HIS A 104 5.43 14.01 17.66
C HIS A 104 5.57 15.43 17.14
N ASP A 105 4.48 16.00 16.64
CA ASP A 105 4.39 17.40 16.21
C ASP A 105 5.49 17.79 15.20
N MET A 106 5.88 16.85 14.33
CA MET A 106 6.92 17.09 13.34
C MET A 106 6.38 17.82 12.12
N THR A 107 7.16 18.75 11.59
CA THR A 107 6.93 19.28 10.26
C THR A 107 7.45 18.31 9.21
N VAL A 108 6.90 18.32 7.99
CA VAL A 108 7.38 17.53 6.84
C VAL A 108 8.90 17.70 6.66
N ARG A 109 9.37 18.96 6.71
CA ARG A 109 10.80 19.26 6.59
C ARG A 109 11.63 18.66 7.73
N GLY A 110 11.17 18.82 8.98
CA GLY A 110 11.89 18.33 10.15
C GLY A 110 11.96 16.81 10.19
N LEU A 111 10.90 16.11 9.81
CA LEU A 111 10.89 14.65 9.75
C LEU A 111 11.84 14.13 8.67
N LEU A 112 11.77 14.68 7.45
CA LEU A 112 12.68 14.32 6.37
C LEU A 112 14.14 14.61 6.71
N GLU A 113 14.43 15.75 7.36
CA GLU A 113 15.77 16.11 7.84
C GLU A 113 16.30 15.07 8.83
N THR A 114 15.48 14.67 9.80
CA THR A 114 15.83 13.63 10.77
C THR A 114 16.15 12.30 10.10
N TYR A 115 15.35 11.88 9.12
CA TYR A 115 15.60 10.63 8.39
C TYR A 115 16.92 10.68 7.58
N ILE A 116 17.19 11.83 6.95
CA ILE A 116 18.45 12.03 6.19
C ILE A 116 19.66 12.09 7.13
N GLU A 117 19.57 12.76 8.27
CA GLU A 117 20.65 12.81 9.27
C GLU A 117 20.96 11.40 9.80
N ASN A 118 19.93 10.63 10.14
CA ASN A 118 20.09 9.25 10.58
C ASN A 118 20.71 8.36 9.48
N HIS A 119 20.34 8.57 8.21
CA HIS A 119 20.97 7.92 7.07
C HIS A 119 22.46 8.30 6.97
N ASN A 120 22.77 9.59 6.96
CA ASN A 120 24.13 10.11 6.82
C ASN A 120 25.07 9.61 7.90
N ALA A 121 24.55 9.37 9.11
CA ALA A 121 25.34 8.82 10.22
C ALA A 121 25.73 7.33 10.05
N GLN A 122 25.14 6.64 9.06
CA GLN A 122 25.34 5.20 8.85
C GLN A 122 26.11 4.86 7.57
N VAL A 123 26.40 5.84 6.71
CA VAL A 123 27.01 5.62 5.40
C VAL A 123 28.27 6.46 5.20
N GLU A 124 29.07 6.05 4.22
CA GLU A 124 30.25 6.78 3.76
C GLU A 124 29.86 8.13 3.11
N PRO A 125 30.77 9.12 3.05
CA PRO A 125 30.48 10.46 2.53
C PRO A 125 29.91 10.47 1.09
N GLU A 126 30.31 9.50 0.25
CA GLU A 126 29.86 9.37 -1.13
C GLU A 126 28.37 9.01 -1.25
N LYS A 127 27.78 8.47 -0.19
CA LYS A 127 26.36 8.12 -0.14
C LYS A 127 25.50 9.11 0.65
N GLN A 128 26.11 10.11 1.27
CA GLN A 128 25.40 11.10 2.08
C GLN A 128 24.62 12.10 1.23
N PHE A 129 23.56 12.64 1.80
CA PHE A 129 22.72 13.66 1.18
C PHE A 129 22.60 14.89 2.08
N LYS A 130 22.39 16.04 1.46
CA LYS A 130 21.92 17.25 2.11
C LYS A 130 20.43 17.41 1.90
N LEU A 131 19.72 17.98 2.86
CA LEU A 131 18.34 18.35 2.66
C LEU A 131 18.26 19.55 1.72
N GLY A 132 17.47 19.40 0.65
CA GLY A 132 17.24 20.43 -0.34
C GLY A 132 15.93 21.20 -0.14
N MET A 133 15.18 21.38 -1.23
CA MET A 133 13.88 22.04 -1.19
C MET A 133 12.81 21.09 -0.63
N VAL A 134 12.06 21.57 0.35
CA VAL A 134 10.87 20.88 0.87
C VAL A 134 9.71 21.86 0.75
N THR A 135 8.80 21.58 -0.20
CA THR A 135 7.62 22.42 -0.45
C THR A 135 6.30 21.70 -0.13
N VAL A 136 6.34 20.38 0.02
CA VAL A 136 5.20 19.60 0.52
C VAL A 136 4.91 20.02 1.96
N LYS A 137 3.64 20.12 2.29
CA LYS A 137 3.16 20.51 3.62
C LYS A 137 2.09 19.53 4.09
N ASP A 138 2.17 19.14 5.32
CA ASP A 138 1.03 18.56 6.03
C ASP A 138 0.02 19.66 6.36
N PRO A 139 -1.29 19.47 6.12
CA PRO A 139 -2.33 20.44 6.42
C PRO A 139 -2.34 20.91 7.88
N ASN A 140 -2.05 20.01 8.81
CA ASN A 140 -2.01 20.28 10.25
C ASN A 140 -0.63 20.76 10.73
N ASN A 141 0.39 20.59 9.89
CA ASN A 141 1.81 20.85 10.22
C ASN A 141 2.26 20.13 11.50
N SER A 142 1.75 18.92 11.71
CA SER A 142 1.89 18.14 12.94
C SER A 142 1.82 16.64 12.61
N ILE A 143 2.93 16.10 12.08
CA ILE A 143 3.05 14.68 11.77
C ILE A 143 3.34 13.91 13.05
N TYR A 144 2.61 12.84 13.25
CA TYR A 144 2.86 11.81 14.26
C TYR A 144 3.20 10.51 13.55
N CYS A 145 4.39 9.97 13.77
CA CYS A 145 4.81 8.68 13.26
C CYS A 145 5.81 8.01 14.19
N TYR A 146 6.07 6.74 13.97
CA TYR A 146 7.12 6.00 14.66
C TYR A 146 7.86 5.10 13.68
N THR A 147 9.14 4.87 13.94
CA THR A 147 9.99 3.96 13.17
C THR A 147 10.30 2.72 14.00
N ASN A 148 10.49 1.57 13.33
CA ASN A 148 10.77 0.31 14.01
C ASN A 148 11.67 -0.62 13.15
N MET A 149 12.89 -0.20 12.83
CA MET A 149 13.86 -0.95 12.04
C MET A 149 13.55 -1.06 10.54
N GLU A 150 12.75 -0.17 9.97
CA GLU A 150 12.54 -0.06 8.52
C GLU A 150 13.73 0.62 7.85
N THR A 151 13.87 0.44 6.52
CA THR A 151 14.85 1.19 5.73
C THR A 151 14.47 2.66 5.68
N THR A 152 15.48 3.54 5.55
CA THR A 152 15.21 4.99 5.45
C THR A 152 14.30 5.33 4.28
N LEU A 153 14.45 4.65 3.13
CA LEU A 153 13.58 4.87 1.98
C LEU A 153 12.13 4.43 2.26
N SER A 154 11.94 3.31 2.97
CA SER A 154 10.60 2.84 3.36
C SER A 154 9.92 3.86 4.27
N CYS A 155 10.59 4.36 5.31
CA CYS A 155 10.03 5.40 6.17
C CYS A 155 9.64 6.67 5.40
N ILE A 156 10.49 7.14 4.47
CA ILE A 156 10.17 8.30 3.64
C ILE A 156 8.94 8.04 2.74
N LYS A 157 8.85 6.83 2.17
CA LYS A 157 7.70 6.45 1.34
C LYS A 157 6.43 6.36 2.17
N ASP A 158 6.47 5.59 3.25
CA ASP A 158 5.29 5.28 4.06
C ASP A 158 4.77 6.53 4.82
N ASP A 159 5.69 7.32 5.44
CA ASP A 159 5.29 8.44 6.31
C ASP A 159 5.11 9.77 5.58
N LEU A 160 5.65 9.92 4.35
CA LEU A 160 5.61 11.18 3.63
C LEU A 160 4.97 11.04 2.23
N LEU A 161 5.48 10.15 1.37
CA LEU A 161 5.03 10.06 -0.02
C LEU A 161 3.62 9.47 -0.14
N ASP A 162 3.32 8.40 0.58
CA ASP A 162 2.02 7.73 0.50
C ASP A 162 0.92 8.57 1.15
N ASP A 163 1.24 9.29 2.23
CA ASP A 163 0.26 10.12 2.96
C ASP A 163 0.07 11.51 2.35
N LEU A 164 1.15 12.15 1.89
CA LEU A 164 1.14 13.56 1.47
C LEU A 164 1.35 13.75 -0.04
N GLY A 165 1.70 12.69 -0.76
CA GLY A 165 2.05 12.78 -2.18
C GLY A 165 3.34 13.56 -2.41
N GLY A 166 3.49 14.12 -3.61
CA GLY A 166 4.67 14.90 -3.99
C GLY A 166 5.77 14.09 -4.67
N ILE A 167 6.90 14.74 -4.89
CA ILE A 167 8.00 14.22 -5.68
C ILE A 167 9.29 14.27 -4.87
N LEU A 168 9.89 13.11 -4.64
CA LEU A 168 11.20 12.94 -4.04
C LEU A 168 12.24 12.76 -5.14
N ARG A 169 13.30 13.57 -5.15
CA ARG A 169 14.35 13.48 -6.16
C ARG A 169 15.71 13.88 -5.63
N VAL A 170 16.77 13.40 -6.28
CA VAL A 170 18.13 13.87 -6.05
C VAL A 170 18.47 15.01 -7.02
N ARG A 171 19.03 16.08 -6.51
CA ARG A 171 19.49 17.23 -7.28
C ARG A 171 20.95 17.54 -6.96
N TYR A 172 21.70 17.87 -8.00
CA TYR A 172 23.11 18.24 -7.87
C TYR A 172 23.30 19.76 -7.92
N MET A 173 24.09 20.28 -7.01
CA MET A 173 24.49 21.68 -7.00
C MET A 173 25.90 21.81 -6.39
N ASN A 174 26.83 22.43 -7.14
CA ASN A 174 28.23 22.58 -6.70
C ASN A 174 28.90 21.25 -6.29
N ASN A 175 28.64 20.19 -7.02
CA ASN A 175 29.15 18.84 -6.76
C ASN A 175 28.63 18.18 -5.46
N GLU A 176 27.59 18.75 -4.84
CA GLU A 176 26.91 18.22 -3.66
C GLU A 176 25.53 17.66 -4.04
N LYS A 177 25.07 16.65 -3.30
CA LYS A 177 23.80 15.96 -3.50
C LYS A 177 22.75 16.46 -2.53
N TYR A 178 21.63 16.86 -3.06
CA TYR A 178 20.48 17.32 -2.29
C TYR A 178 19.28 16.43 -2.55
N ILE A 179 18.57 16.05 -1.50
CA ILE A 179 17.23 15.47 -1.61
C ILE A 179 16.23 16.60 -1.56
N ASP A 180 15.49 16.78 -2.66
CA ASP A 180 14.35 17.68 -2.74
C ASP A 180 13.07 16.87 -2.57
N TYR A 181 12.09 17.39 -1.79
CA TYR A 181 10.75 16.86 -1.66
C TYR A 181 9.74 17.96 -1.99
N ILE A 182 9.21 17.94 -3.20
CA ILE A 182 8.46 19.06 -3.78
C ILE A 182 7.04 18.66 -4.13
N ARG A 183 6.12 19.65 -4.09
CA ARG A 183 4.75 19.45 -4.56
C ARG A 183 4.71 19.26 -6.07
N GLU A 184 3.73 18.51 -6.54
CA GLU A 184 3.46 18.29 -7.96
C GLU A 184 3.21 19.58 -8.75
N ASP A 185 2.75 20.64 -8.08
CA ASP A 185 2.54 21.94 -8.70
C ASP A 185 3.83 22.77 -8.86
N ASP A 186 4.86 22.46 -8.07
CA ASP A 186 6.12 23.22 -8.05
C ASP A 186 7.15 22.70 -9.07
N VAL A 187 6.76 21.75 -9.91
CA VAL A 187 7.63 21.20 -10.96
C VAL A 187 7.82 22.19 -12.12
N ARG A 188 8.92 22.02 -12.81
CA ARG A 188 9.29 22.85 -13.95
C ARG A 188 8.30 22.67 -15.11
N THR A 189 7.87 23.77 -15.72
CA THR A 189 7.13 23.73 -16.99
C THR A 189 8.13 23.79 -18.14
N ASN A 190 8.16 22.73 -18.97
CA ASN A 190 9.02 22.68 -20.14
C ASN A 190 8.42 23.53 -21.27
N GLN A 191 9.28 24.24 -21.99
CA GLN A 191 8.87 25.07 -23.12
C GLN A 191 8.76 24.28 -24.44
N GLN A 192 9.43 23.13 -24.52
CA GLN A 192 9.27 22.23 -25.66
C GLN A 192 7.83 21.74 -25.76
N VAL A 193 7.36 21.62 -26.99
CA VAL A 193 6.06 21.06 -27.32
C VAL A 193 6.26 19.77 -28.10
N ILE A 194 5.67 18.69 -27.62
CA ILE A 194 5.67 17.43 -28.36
C ILE A 194 4.54 17.46 -29.37
N ARG A 195 4.86 17.39 -30.67
CA ARG A 195 3.89 17.49 -31.76
C ARG A 195 4.00 16.36 -32.76
N LEU A 196 2.84 15.86 -33.19
CA LEU A 196 2.75 14.95 -34.31
C LEU A 196 3.23 15.62 -35.58
N GLY A 197 4.17 14.98 -36.29
CA GLY A 197 4.79 15.48 -37.51
C GLY A 197 6.03 16.37 -37.28
N GLU A 198 6.44 16.60 -36.03
CA GLU A 198 7.67 17.28 -35.66
C GLU A 198 8.60 16.31 -34.90
N ASN A 199 8.36 16.11 -33.62
CA ASN A 199 9.21 15.31 -32.72
C ASN A 199 8.48 14.15 -32.04
N LEU A 200 7.18 13.94 -32.26
CA LEU A 200 6.43 12.79 -31.82
C LEU A 200 6.53 11.66 -32.85
N ILE A 201 7.20 10.57 -32.51
CA ILE A 201 7.45 9.43 -33.41
C ILE A 201 6.36 8.38 -33.28
N ASN A 202 6.03 8.00 -32.03
CA ASN A 202 4.99 7.03 -31.73
C ASN A 202 4.15 7.51 -30.55
N TYR A 203 2.93 7.02 -30.45
CA TYR A 203 1.97 7.43 -29.44
C TYR A 203 1.02 6.30 -29.10
N THR A 204 0.90 6.00 -27.83
CA THR A 204 -0.11 5.12 -27.27
C THR A 204 -0.78 5.86 -26.11
N SER A 205 -2.09 5.85 -26.06
CA SER A 205 -2.82 6.40 -24.91
C SER A 205 -3.65 5.32 -24.25
N ASN A 206 -3.60 5.29 -22.95
CA ASN A 206 -4.43 4.44 -22.13
C ASN A 206 -5.20 5.32 -21.14
N ILE A 207 -6.49 5.04 -21.00
CA ILE A 207 -7.33 5.62 -19.95
C ILE A 207 -7.60 4.51 -18.97
N SER A 208 -7.08 4.64 -17.75
CA SER A 208 -7.42 3.69 -16.69
C SER A 208 -8.91 3.81 -16.38
N SER A 209 -9.66 2.73 -16.64
CA SER A 209 -11.09 2.68 -16.32
C SER A 209 -11.37 2.44 -14.84
N LEU A 210 -10.35 2.08 -14.05
CA LEU A 210 -10.51 1.74 -12.63
C LEU A 210 -10.81 2.98 -11.76
N ASP A 211 -10.37 4.16 -12.17
CA ASP A 211 -10.56 5.40 -11.42
C ASP A 211 -11.48 6.41 -12.10
N ILE A 212 -12.10 6.04 -13.21
CA ILE A 212 -13.10 6.90 -13.84
C ILE A 212 -14.27 7.03 -12.89
N ALA A 213 -14.55 8.25 -12.45
CA ALA A 213 -15.79 8.61 -11.78
C ALA A 213 -16.57 9.58 -12.66
N THR A 214 -17.83 9.28 -12.93
CA THR A 214 -18.73 10.19 -13.66
C THR A 214 -19.65 10.96 -12.73
N ALA A 215 -19.71 10.52 -11.47
CA ALA A 215 -20.40 11.20 -10.38
C ALA A 215 -19.63 11.00 -9.05
N ILE A 216 -19.54 12.06 -8.26
CA ILE A 216 -18.90 12.06 -6.94
C ILE A 216 -19.94 12.33 -5.87
N ILE A 217 -19.95 11.52 -4.82
CA ILE A 217 -20.68 11.75 -3.58
C ILE A 217 -19.69 12.36 -2.57
N PRO A 218 -19.68 13.69 -2.41
CA PRO A 218 -18.79 14.34 -1.46
C PRO A 218 -19.37 14.24 -0.06
N LEU A 219 -18.55 13.81 0.89
CA LEU A 219 -18.88 13.72 2.31
C LEU A 219 -17.94 14.58 3.13
N GLY A 220 -18.49 15.37 4.03
CA GLY A 220 -17.76 16.26 4.93
C GLY A 220 -17.55 15.66 6.31
N ASN A 221 -17.38 16.56 7.30
CA ASN A 221 -17.20 16.20 8.70
C ASN A 221 -18.34 15.32 9.23
N ARG A 222 -18.05 14.53 10.24
CA ARG A 222 -19.04 13.74 10.99
C ARG A 222 -20.04 14.66 11.69
N LEU A 223 -21.31 14.29 11.67
CA LEU A 223 -22.35 15.00 12.38
C LEU A 223 -22.43 14.47 13.82
N GLU A 224 -22.40 15.38 14.79
CA GLU A 224 -22.48 15.02 16.22
C GLU A 224 -23.83 14.41 16.61
N GLU A 225 -24.91 14.79 15.89
CA GLU A 225 -26.25 14.24 16.08
C GLU A 225 -26.65 13.42 14.84
N SER A 226 -26.65 12.12 14.95
CA SER A 226 -27.21 11.23 13.94
C SER A 226 -28.66 10.86 14.32
N PRO A 227 -29.65 11.01 13.41
CA PRO A 227 -31.00 10.55 13.65
C PRO A 227 -31.11 9.02 13.74
N ILE A 228 -30.04 8.30 13.44
CA ILE A 228 -29.92 6.84 13.55
C ILE A 228 -28.64 6.54 14.34
N GLU A 229 -28.76 6.15 15.60
CA GLU A 229 -27.65 5.91 16.53
C GLU A 229 -26.58 4.93 16.05
N SER A 230 -26.91 4.06 15.09
CA SER A 230 -26.00 3.05 14.55
C SER A 230 -25.24 3.46 13.29
N LEU A 231 -25.47 4.67 12.74
CA LEU A 231 -24.88 5.13 11.49
C LEU A 231 -24.00 6.35 11.72
N ASP A 232 -22.77 6.26 11.21
CA ASP A 232 -21.81 7.35 11.15
C ASP A 232 -22.23 8.33 10.03
N MET A 233 -23.10 9.28 10.34
CA MET A 233 -23.59 10.25 9.37
C MET A 233 -22.61 11.41 9.20
N ARG A 234 -22.43 11.80 7.95
CA ARG A 234 -21.54 12.88 7.54
C ARG A 234 -22.31 14.03 6.88
N LEU A 235 -21.72 15.20 6.90
CA LEU A 235 -22.21 16.32 6.12
C LEU A 235 -22.28 15.93 4.63
N ASP A 236 -23.44 16.15 4.00
CA ASP A 236 -23.65 15.98 2.56
C ASP A 236 -23.98 17.31 1.87
N ILE A 237 -24.15 17.28 0.56
CA ILE A 237 -24.43 18.47 -0.25
C ILE A 237 -25.92 18.64 -0.60
N LYS A 238 -26.81 17.80 -0.10
CA LYS A 238 -28.25 17.83 -0.47
C LYS A 238 -28.89 19.19 -0.27
N SER A 239 -28.57 19.86 0.82
CA SER A 239 -29.12 21.18 1.19
C SER A 239 -28.82 22.29 0.17
N VAL A 240 -27.70 22.17 -0.58
CA VAL A 240 -27.20 23.16 -1.53
C VAL A 240 -27.16 22.65 -2.98
N ASN A 241 -27.66 21.44 -3.23
CA ASN A 241 -27.57 20.76 -4.53
C ASN A 241 -28.90 20.16 -4.99
N ASN A 242 -30.01 20.90 -4.86
CA ASN A 242 -31.34 20.45 -5.29
C ASN A 242 -31.75 19.07 -4.73
N ASN A 243 -31.41 18.78 -3.48
CA ASN A 243 -31.64 17.51 -2.81
C ASN A 243 -30.91 16.29 -3.42
N LEU A 244 -29.89 16.54 -4.25
CA LEU A 244 -28.98 15.51 -4.77
C LEU A 244 -27.72 15.46 -3.89
N ASP A 245 -27.28 14.26 -3.53
CA ASP A 245 -26.10 14.02 -2.71
C ASP A 245 -24.80 13.88 -3.53
N TYR A 246 -24.90 14.04 -4.85
CA TYR A 246 -23.76 13.88 -5.75
C TYR A 246 -23.65 15.07 -6.73
N VAL A 247 -22.46 15.26 -7.25
CA VAL A 247 -22.17 16.08 -8.44
C VAL A 247 -21.80 15.16 -9.60
N SER A 248 -22.15 15.51 -10.83
CA SER A 248 -21.89 14.68 -12.01
C SER A 248 -21.49 15.52 -13.22
N ASP A 249 -20.67 14.92 -14.10
CA ASP A 249 -20.36 15.48 -15.41
C ASP A 249 -21.20 14.80 -16.49
N SER A 250 -22.02 15.58 -17.18
CA SER A 250 -22.96 15.06 -18.18
C SER A 250 -22.26 14.46 -19.41
N ILE A 251 -21.07 14.94 -19.76
CA ILE A 251 -20.28 14.44 -20.90
C ILE A 251 -19.67 13.09 -20.51
N ALA A 252 -19.10 13.00 -19.30
CA ALA A 252 -18.55 11.76 -18.79
C ALA A 252 -19.64 10.69 -18.62
N VAL A 253 -20.80 11.05 -18.08
CA VAL A 253 -21.97 10.14 -17.98
C VAL A 253 -22.41 9.65 -19.35
N SER A 254 -22.44 10.54 -20.37
CA SER A 254 -22.82 10.14 -21.73
C SER A 254 -21.82 9.15 -22.36
N ASN A 255 -20.53 9.28 -22.05
CA ASN A 255 -19.48 8.44 -22.62
C ASN A 255 -19.29 7.10 -21.90
N PHE A 256 -19.40 7.10 -20.56
CA PHE A 256 -19.02 5.96 -19.71
C PHE A 256 -20.17 5.39 -18.88
N GLY A 257 -21.34 6.03 -18.90
CA GLY A 257 -22.44 5.68 -18.02
C GLY A 257 -22.27 6.28 -16.60
N TRP A 258 -23.14 5.86 -15.67
CA TRP A 258 -23.08 6.29 -14.28
C TRP A 258 -22.06 5.47 -13.49
N ILE A 259 -20.99 6.13 -12.99
CA ILE A 259 -19.95 5.55 -12.13
C ILE A 259 -19.80 6.48 -10.93
N TYR A 260 -20.27 6.01 -9.77
CA TYR A 260 -20.23 6.79 -8.52
C TYR A 260 -18.98 6.48 -7.72
N LYS A 261 -18.33 7.54 -7.19
CA LYS A 261 -17.24 7.44 -6.22
C LYS A 261 -17.55 8.31 -5.01
N THR A 262 -17.31 7.81 -3.81
CA THR A 262 -17.44 8.58 -2.57
C THR A 262 -16.09 9.15 -2.20
N VAL A 263 -16.05 10.45 -1.88
CA VAL A 263 -14.83 11.13 -1.42
C VAL A 263 -15.13 11.87 -0.12
N VAL A 264 -14.27 11.69 0.87
CA VAL A 264 -14.45 12.22 2.21
C VAL A 264 -13.46 13.37 2.46
N TRP A 265 -13.95 14.48 2.99
CA TRP A 265 -13.18 15.63 3.47
C TRP A 265 -13.57 15.91 4.92
N ASP A 266 -12.89 15.27 5.86
CA ASP A 266 -13.20 15.34 7.30
C ASP A 266 -13.09 16.75 7.90
N ASP A 267 -12.35 17.63 7.25
CA ASP A 267 -12.13 19.03 7.64
C ASP A 267 -13.22 20.00 7.18
N VAL A 268 -14.17 19.54 6.33
CA VAL A 268 -15.19 20.40 5.71
C VAL A 268 -16.48 20.34 6.48
N THR A 269 -16.88 21.51 7.02
CA THR A 269 -18.11 21.71 7.81
C THR A 269 -19.18 22.52 7.08
N ASP A 270 -18.92 23.02 5.87
CA ASP A 270 -19.87 23.80 5.06
C ASP A 270 -20.22 23.07 3.76
N ALA A 271 -21.53 22.92 3.48
CA ALA A 271 -22.04 22.16 2.34
C ALA A 271 -21.70 22.82 0.98
N ASN A 272 -21.56 24.15 0.89
CA ASN A 272 -21.19 24.83 -0.35
C ASN A 272 -19.70 24.61 -0.66
N ILE A 273 -18.86 24.67 0.36
CA ILE A 273 -17.42 24.35 0.23
C ILE A 273 -17.27 22.89 -0.18
N LEU A 274 -18.03 21.99 0.44
CA LEU A 274 -18.03 20.56 0.13
C LEU A 274 -18.44 20.31 -1.33
N LYS A 275 -19.50 20.97 -1.80
CA LYS A 275 -19.95 20.89 -3.20
C LYS A 275 -18.86 21.36 -4.15
N SER A 276 -18.24 22.52 -3.90
CA SER A 276 -17.18 23.07 -4.75
C SER A 276 -15.96 22.17 -4.79
N LYS A 277 -15.57 21.55 -3.66
CA LYS A 277 -14.50 20.54 -3.62
C LYS A 277 -14.89 19.31 -4.46
N GLY A 278 -16.12 18.82 -4.37
CA GLY A 278 -16.62 17.70 -5.16
C GLY A 278 -16.62 17.98 -6.67
N GLU A 279 -17.09 19.16 -7.09
CA GLU A 279 -17.06 19.59 -8.49
C GLU A 279 -15.63 19.71 -9.03
N LYS A 280 -14.73 20.29 -8.24
CA LYS A 280 -13.31 20.39 -8.61
C LYS A 280 -12.68 19.00 -8.72
N TYR A 281 -12.87 18.13 -7.73
CA TYR A 281 -12.36 16.76 -7.75
C TYR A 281 -12.87 15.99 -8.98
N LEU A 282 -14.16 16.11 -9.31
CA LEU A 282 -14.73 15.47 -10.49
C LEU A 282 -14.08 15.97 -11.78
N THR A 283 -13.82 17.28 -11.88
CA THR A 283 -13.16 17.89 -13.05
C THR A 283 -11.71 17.44 -13.17
N ASP A 284 -10.98 17.44 -12.06
CA ASP A 284 -9.56 17.06 -12.02
C ASP A 284 -9.41 15.56 -12.31
N SER A 285 -10.22 14.69 -11.71
CA SER A 285 -10.13 13.23 -11.87
C SER A 285 -10.45 12.72 -13.29
N GLN A 286 -11.20 13.44 -14.10
CA GLN A 286 -11.49 13.04 -15.48
C GLN A 286 -10.28 13.10 -16.41
N PHE A 287 -9.26 13.87 -16.08
CA PHE A 287 -8.07 14.08 -16.90
C PHE A 287 -6.79 13.49 -16.31
N ASP A 288 -6.77 13.22 -15.01
CA ASP A 288 -5.62 12.65 -14.32
C ASP A 288 -5.38 11.17 -14.68
N ASN A 289 -6.37 10.52 -15.28
CA ASN A 289 -6.33 9.11 -15.65
C ASN A 289 -5.87 8.86 -17.10
N LEU A 290 -5.49 9.90 -17.84
CA LEU A 290 -4.96 9.75 -19.19
C LEU A 290 -3.44 9.53 -19.12
N ILE A 291 -3.04 8.29 -19.38
CA ILE A 291 -1.64 7.93 -19.52
C ILE A 291 -1.28 7.97 -21.00
N ILE A 292 -0.24 8.67 -21.31
CA ILE A 292 0.30 8.77 -22.67
C ILE A 292 1.70 8.19 -22.65
N GLU A 293 1.89 7.09 -23.36
CA GLU A 293 3.21 6.59 -23.71
C GLU A 293 3.57 7.09 -25.10
N ALA A 294 4.69 7.76 -25.20
CA ALA A 294 5.14 8.31 -26.46
C ALA A 294 6.63 8.04 -26.70
N THR A 295 6.98 7.77 -27.96
CA THR A 295 8.36 7.87 -28.42
C THR A 295 8.53 9.28 -28.97
N ALA A 296 9.39 10.06 -28.35
CA ALA A 296 9.59 11.46 -28.70
C ALA A 296 11.06 11.83 -28.68
N LEU A 297 11.47 12.58 -29.69
CA LEU A 297 12.82 13.12 -29.79
C LEU A 297 12.91 14.42 -28.98
N ASP A 298 13.87 14.48 -28.06
CA ASP A 298 14.20 15.72 -27.35
C ASP A 298 14.92 16.67 -28.31
N MET A 299 14.29 17.79 -28.61
CA MET A 299 14.82 18.78 -29.58
C MET A 299 16.09 19.47 -29.07
N HIS A 300 16.36 19.45 -27.75
CA HIS A 300 17.61 19.93 -27.16
C HIS A 300 18.86 19.21 -27.75
N LEU A 301 18.71 17.96 -28.14
CA LEU A 301 19.80 17.19 -28.78
C LEU A 301 20.16 17.71 -30.19
N ILE A 302 19.27 18.48 -30.82
CA ILE A 302 19.47 19.08 -32.14
C ILE A 302 19.78 20.57 -32.01
N ASP A 303 19.10 21.28 -31.13
CA ASP A 303 19.29 22.72 -30.88
C ASP A 303 19.44 22.97 -29.38
N ASN A 304 20.64 23.31 -28.95
CA ASN A 304 20.95 23.57 -27.55
C ASN A 304 20.21 24.80 -26.95
N ASN A 305 19.51 25.58 -27.77
CA ASN A 305 18.65 26.67 -27.26
C ASN A 305 17.30 26.14 -26.76
N GLU A 306 16.90 24.95 -27.19
CA GLU A 306 15.69 24.30 -26.65
C GLU A 306 15.95 23.78 -25.23
N MET A 307 14.93 23.82 -24.40
CA MET A 307 15.01 23.32 -23.03
C MET A 307 14.97 21.78 -23.03
N SER A 308 15.95 21.12 -22.44
CA SER A 308 15.96 19.65 -22.34
C SER A 308 14.77 19.10 -21.56
N ILE A 309 14.29 17.93 -21.95
CA ILE A 309 13.21 17.20 -21.30
C ILE A 309 13.77 16.46 -20.08
N ARG A 310 13.18 16.68 -18.91
CA ARG A 310 13.58 16.05 -17.63
C ARG A 310 12.38 15.40 -16.94
N LEU A 311 12.66 14.36 -16.19
CA LEU A 311 11.66 13.72 -15.33
C LEU A 311 10.94 14.76 -14.47
N SER A 312 9.65 14.58 -14.27
CA SER A 312 8.72 15.47 -13.56
C SER A 312 8.40 16.80 -14.27
N ASP A 313 8.94 17.09 -15.45
CA ASP A 313 8.54 18.28 -16.19
C ASP A 313 7.05 18.26 -16.57
N LYS A 314 6.39 19.42 -16.51
CA LYS A 314 5.10 19.63 -17.17
C LYS A 314 5.35 19.91 -18.66
N ILE A 315 4.96 18.97 -19.52
CA ILE A 315 5.20 19.01 -20.96
C ILE A 315 3.89 19.17 -21.71
N ARG A 316 3.88 20.02 -22.69
CA ARG A 316 2.75 20.23 -23.59
C ARG A 316 2.79 19.26 -24.76
N ILE A 317 1.70 18.50 -24.95
CA ILE A 317 1.55 17.62 -26.10
C ILE A 317 0.41 18.09 -27.00
N VAL A 318 0.64 18.09 -28.32
CA VAL A 318 -0.31 18.51 -29.33
C VAL A 318 -0.43 17.46 -30.41
N SER A 319 -1.59 16.80 -30.46
CA SER A 319 -1.93 15.86 -31.53
C SER A 319 -3.43 15.96 -31.83
N LYS A 320 -3.75 16.73 -32.88
CA LYS A 320 -5.15 16.97 -33.30
C LYS A 320 -5.90 15.68 -33.65
N PRO A 321 -5.31 14.70 -34.36
CA PRO A 321 -5.98 13.43 -34.68
C PRO A 321 -6.39 12.64 -33.43
N HIS A 322 -5.65 12.78 -32.31
CA HIS A 322 -5.87 12.07 -31.06
C HIS A 322 -6.62 12.90 -30.01
N GLY A 323 -7.21 14.05 -30.41
CA GLY A 323 -7.96 14.90 -29.51
C GLY A 323 -7.14 15.74 -28.52
N LEU A 324 -5.82 15.67 -28.57
CA LEU A 324 -4.92 16.41 -27.71
C LEU A 324 -4.70 17.82 -28.29
N LYS A 325 -5.45 18.79 -27.77
CA LYS A 325 -5.49 20.14 -28.40
C LYS A 325 -4.46 21.09 -27.83
N ASP A 326 -4.10 21.02 -26.59
CA ASP A 326 -3.13 21.92 -25.95
C ASP A 326 -3.14 21.71 -24.44
N LYS A 327 -2.66 20.56 -23.97
CA LYS A 327 -2.66 20.22 -22.56
C LYS A 327 -1.25 19.97 -22.07
N TYR A 328 -1.01 20.33 -20.82
CA TYR A 328 0.19 19.98 -20.10
C TYR A 328 -0.03 18.67 -19.35
N PHE A 329 0.95 17.79 -19.46
CA PHE A 329 1.01 16.55 -18.71
C PHE A 329 2.35 16.48 -17.99
N ARG A 330 2.36 15.86 -16.82
CA ARG A 330 3.60 15.61 -16.08
C ARG A 330 4.29 14.38 -16.63
N LEU A 331 5.60 14.46 -16.80
CA LEU A 331 6.46 13.36 -17.21
C LEU A 331 6.78 12.49 -15.98
N THR A 332 6.16 11.34 -15.89
CA THR A 332 6.28 10.45 -14.73
C THR A 332 7.28 9.33 -14.91
N LYS A 333 7.56 8.96 -16.18
CA LYS A 333 8.57 7.95 -16.52
C LYS A 333 9.28 8.29 -17.83
N GLN A 334 10.57 8.01 -17.89
CA GLN A 334 11.39 8.29 -19.07
C GLN A 334 12.44 7.19 -19.27
N THR A 335 12.57 6.70 -20.50
CA THR A 335 13.69 5.85 -20.91
C THR A 335 14.53 6.60 -21.94
N ILE A 336 15.83 6.71 -21.69
CA ILE A 336 16.78 7.43 -22.53
C ILE A 336 17.83 6.46 -23.06
N TYR A 337 17.85 6.27 -24.37
CA TYR A 337 18.85 5.49 -25.09
C TYR A 337 19.98 6.41 -25.56
N LEU A 338 21.17 6.30 -24.96
CA LEU A 338 22.25 7.24 -25.20
C LEU A 338 22.78 7.19 -26.62
N ASN A 339 22.73 6.02 -27.25
CA ASN A 339 23.22 5.79 -28.64
C ASN A 339 22.13 5.89 -29.70
N ASN A 340 20.85 5.80 -29.30
CA ASN A 340 19.70 5.84 -30.22
C ASN A 340 18.59 6.74 -29.65
N PRO A 341 18.82 8.08 -29.55
CA PRO A 341 17.87 8.99 -28.91
C PRO A 341 16.47 9.05 -29.56
N GLU A 342 16.36 8.62 -30.82
CA GLU A 342 15.09 8.50 -31.55
C GLU A 342 14.17 7.44 -30.94
N ASN A 343 14.70 6.52 -30.13
CA ASN A 343 13.93 5.49 -29.44
C ASN A 343 13.56 5.90 -28.00
N ASN A 344 13.90 7.11 -27.58
CA ASN A 344 13.55 7.59 -26.25
C ASN A 344 12.04 7.53 -26.03
N THR A 345 11.64 6.94 -24.92
CA THR A 345 10.24 6.84 -24.53
C THR A 345 9.94 7.68 -23.31
N ILE A 346 8.76 8.24 -23.29
CA ILE A 346 8.24 9.04 -22.18
C ILE A 346 6.84 8.56 -21.83
N THR A 347 6.54 8.55 -20.54
CA THR A 347 5.19 8.34 -20.02
C THR A 347 4.73 9.63 -19.36
N LEU A 348 3.61 10.13 -19.83
CA LEU A 348 2.98 11.36 -19.36
C LEU A 348 1.68 11.02 -18.63
N GLY A 349 1.43 11.65 -17.50
CA GLY A 349 0.32 11.33 -16.60
C GLY A 349 0.73 10.35 -15.51
N LYS A 350 -0.13 10.17 -14.52
CA LYS A 350 0.16 9.29 -13.38
C LYS A 350 -0.31 7.87 -13.70
N GLU A 351 0.61 6.91 -13.66
CA GLU A 351 0.30 5.50 -13.88
C GLU A 351 -0.16 4.88 -12.55
N GLU A 352 -1.44 4.58 -12.44
CA GLU A 352 -2.00 3.72 -11.39
C GLU A 352 -2.45 2.38 -12.00
N HIS A 353 -1.52 1.64 -12.60
CA HIS A 353 -1.77 0.26 -13.02
C HIS A 353 -1.57 -0.71 -11.87
N ILE A 354 -2.52 -0.73 -10.97
CA ILE A 354 -2.61 -1.82 -10.01
C ILE A 354 -3.59 -2.85 -10.59
N SER A 355 -3.09 -3.98 -11.09
CA SER A 355 -3.97 -5.10 -11.45
C SER A 355 -4.80 -5.50 -10.24
N LEU A 356 -6.00 -6.07 -10.43
CA LEU A 356 -6.85 -6.52 -9.30
C LEU A 356 -6.09 -7.44 -8.34
N SER A 357 -5.18 -8.27 -8.86
CA SER A 357 -4.28 -9.11 -8.05
C SER A 357 -3.22 -8.29 -7.31
N ALA A 358 -2.67 -7.24 -7.94
CA ALA A 358 -1.71 -6.35 -7.28
C ALA A 358 -2.40 -5.44 -6.25
N GLN A 359 -3.64 -4.98 -6.50
CA GLN A 359 -4.46 -4.29 -5.49
C GLN A 359 -4.72 -5.18 -4.28
N THR A 360 -4.98 -6.48 -4.47
CA THR A 360 -5.16 -7.42 -3.37
C THR A 360 -3.87 -7.63 -2.59
N VAL A 361 -2.73 -7.72 -3.28
CA VAL A 361 -1.41 -7.83 -2.64
C VAL A 361 -1.04 -6.53 -1.93
N GLN A 362 -1.33 -5.38 -2.52
CA GLN A 362 -1.09 -4.07 -1.90
C GLN A 362 -2.01 -3.86 -0.71
N ALA A 363 -3.31 -4.16 -0.82
CA ALA A 363 -4.23 -4.11 0.31
C ALA A 363 -3.81 -5.06 1.45
N ASN A 364 -3.30 -6.26 1.14
CA ASN A 364 -2.75 -7.17 2.14
C ASN A 364 -1.47 -6.63 2.76
N ASN A 365 -0.59 -6.01 1.97
CA ASN A 365 0.61 -5.36 2.48
C ASN A 365 0.28 -4.12 3.31
N ASP A 366 -0.72 -3.33 2.91
CA ASP A 366 -1.20 -2.18 3.67
C ASP A 366 -1.85 -2.60 4.99
N VAL A 367 -2.58 -3.72 4.99
CA VAL A 367 -3.09 -4.36 6.22
C VAL A 367 -1.94 -4.84 7.10
N LEU A 368 -0.92 -5.49 6.53
CA LEU A 368 0.26 -5.92 7.29
C LEU A 368 1.04 -4.73 7.86
N LYS A 369 1.26 -3.67 7.07
CA LYS A 369 1.88 -2.42 7.52
C LYS A 369 1.05 -1.70 8.58
N ALA A 370 -0.29 -1.65 8.42
CA ALA A 370 -1.19 -1.12 9.44
C ALA A 370 -1.16 -1.95 10.72
N MET A 371 -0.96 -3.28 10.61
CA MET A 371 -0.76 -4.18 11.74
C MET A 371 0.57 -3.94 12.46
N GLU A 372 1.64 -3.65 11.71
CA GLU A 372 2.95 -3.28 12.27
C GLU A 372 2.91 -1.90 12.93
N LYS A 373 2.12 -0.97 12.42
CA LYS A 373 1.86 0.37 12.99
C LYS A 373 0.93 0.36 14.21
N ILE A 374 0.28 -0.77 14.54
CA ILE A 374 -0.51 -0.87 15.78
C ILE A 374 0.46 -0.80 16.96
N THR A 375 0.33 0.26 17.74
CA THR A 375 1.08 0.45 18.99
C THR A 375 0.99 -0.82 19.83
N PRO A 376 2.10 -1.47 20.21
CA PRO A 376 2.04 -2.70 21.00
C PRO A 376 1.14 -2.53 22.22
N ALA A 377 0.30 -3.52 22.52
CA ALA A 377 -0.62 -3.48 23.67
C ALA A 377 0.12 -3.15 24.98
N SER A 378 1.40 -3.51 25.06
CA SER A 378 2.29 -3.14 26.16
C SER A 378 2.53 -1.62 26.26
N THR A 379 2.61 -0.90 25.13
CA THR A 379 2.81 0.55 25.09
C THR A 379 1.52 1.27 25.45
N ILE A 380 0.37 0.84 24.91
CA ILE A 380 -0.96 1.35 25.28
C ILE A 380 -1.18 1.17 26.78
N LEU A 381 -0.89 -0.02 27.31
CA LEU A 381 -1.02 -0.28 28.75
C LEU A 381 -0.06 0.56 29.57
N LYS A 382 1.20 0.73 29.13
CA LYS A 382 2.19 1.57 29.80
C LYS A 382 1.75 3.03 29.85
N GLN A 383 1.22 3.54 28.76
CA GLN A 383 0.68 4.91 28.69
C GLN A 383 -0.59 5.05 29.55
N ALA A 384 -1.51 4.08 29.51
CA ALA A 384 -2.69 4.06 30.35
C ALA A 384 -2.32 4.04 31.85
N LYS A 385 -1.34 3.22 32.24
CA LYS A 385 -0.81 3.18 33.62
C LYS A 385 -0.17 4.51 34.02
N LYS A 386 0.62 5.14 33.12
CA LYS A 386 1.26 6.43 33.36
C LYS A 386 0.21 7.52 33.56
N ASN A 387 -0.81 7.57 32.70
CA ASN A 387 -1.91 8.54 32.78
C ASN A 387 -2.73 8.34 34.07
N ALA A 388 -3.11 7.09 34.39
CA ALA A 388 -3.83 6.78 35.59
C ALA A 388 -3.02 7.16 36.84
N SER A 389 -1.72 6.85 36.87
CA SER A 389 -0.83 7.21 37.97
C SER A 389 -0.69 8.73 38.13
N ALA A 390 -0.58 9.48 37.03
CA ALA A 390 -0.51 10.94 37.06
C ALA A 390 -1.80 11.56 37.61
N LEU A 391 -2.96 11.03 37.20
CA LEU A 391 -4.27 11.47 37.70
C LEU A 391 -4.46 11.17 39.20
N ILE A 392 -4.11 9.95 39.63
CA ILE A 392 -4.29 9.52 41.03
C ILE A 392 -3.30 10.23 41.95
N ASN A 393 -2.06 10.45 41.54
CA ASN A 393 -1.03 11.15 42.32
C ASN A 393 -1.23 12.67 42.37
N GLY A 394 -2.34 13.18 41.84
CA GLY A 394 -2.75 14.55 42.03
C GLY A 394 -1.94 15.58 41.24
N ASN A 395 -2.17 15.64 39.94
CA ASN A 395 -1.65 16.72 39.08
C ASN A 395 -2.40 18.05 39.38
N GLY A 396 -2.40 18.49 40.66
CA GLY A 396 -2.88 19.81 41.09
C GLY A 396 -4.40 19.97 41.19
N LYS A 397 -5.20 18.91 41.16
CA LYS A 397 -6.65 18.98 41.40
C LYS A 397 -7.00 18.30 42.73
N ASN A 398 -7.56 19.08 43.66
CA ASN A 398 -8.04 18.58 44.94
C ASN A 398 -9.34 17.80 44.70
N GLY A 399 -9.39 16.54 45.12
CA GLY A 399 -10.63 15.78 45.26
C GLY A 399 -11.14 15.90 46.69
N TYR A 400 -12.45 15.74 46.88
CA TYR A 400 -13.11 15.81 48.16
C TYR A 400 -13.59 14.41 48.55
N VAL A 401 -13.27 13.98 49.81
CA VAL A 401 -13.80 12.76 50.38
C VAL A 401 -14.89 13.15 51.36
N VAL A 402 -16.10 12.69 51.11
CA VAL A 402 -17.27 12.96 51.97
C VAL A 402 -17.75 11.64 52.54
N LEU A 403 -17.91 11.60 53.85
CA LEU A 403 -18.45 10.46 54.59
C LEU A 403 -19.90 10.78 54.96
N HIS A 404 -20.84 9.96 54.46
CA HIS A 404 -22.23 10.08 54.85
C HIS A 404 -22.51 9.19 56.08
N GLU A 405 -23.01 9.80 57.12
CA GLU A 405 -23.36 9.12 58.38
C GLU A 405 -24.88 9.10 58.58
N ASN A 406 -25.36 8.07 59.19
CA ASN A 406 -26.75 8.01 59.63
C ASN A 406 -26.95 8.79 60.96
N GLU A 407 -28.18 8.89 61.42
CA GLU A 407 -28.54 9.60 62.68
C GLU A 407 -27.79 9.10 63.91
N LYS A 408 -27.17 7.93 63.89
CA LYS A 408 -26.37 7.34 64.92
C LYS A 408 -24.87 7.55 64.80
N GLY A 409 -24.43 8.34 63.79
CA GLY A 409 -23.02 8.58 63.52
C GLY A 409 -22.30 7.40 62.85
N VAL A 410 -23.04 6.49 62.24
CA VAL A 410 -22.43 5.37 61.50
C VAL A 410 -22.30 5.73 60.03
N VAL A 411 -21.07 5.66 59.51
CA VAL A 411 -20.79 5.90 58.08
C VAL A 411 -21.41 4.76 57.28
N TYR A 412 -22.25 5.08 56.30
CA TYR A 412 -22.89 4.14 55.41
C TYR A 412 -22.46 4.31 53.93
N GLU A 413 -21.78 5.42 53.62
CA GLU A 413 -21.36 5.73 52.28
C GLU A 413 -20.10 6.59 52.27
N ILE A 414 -19.20 6.32 51.32
CA ILE A 414 -18.00 7.11 51.01
C ILE A 414 -18.14 7.66 49.60
N LEU A 415 -18.03 8.95 49.46
CA LEU A 415 -18.02 9.65 48.16
C LEU A 415 -16.65 10.29 47.95
N VAL A 416 -16.08 10.13 46.75
CA VAL A 416 -14.89 10.85 46.29
C VAL A 416 -15.29 11.64 45.08
N MET A 417 -15.28 12.97 45.16
CA MET A 417 -15.88 13.87 44.19
C MET A 417 -14.89 14.99 43.78
N ASP A 418 -15.15 15.63 42.67
CA ASP A 418 -14.42 16.82 42.22
C ASP A 418 -14.88 18.12 42.88
N THR A 419 -16.02 18.11 43.59
CA THR A 419 -16.51 19.20 44.43
C THR A 419 -16.98 18.67 45.77
N PRO A 420 -17.09 19.52 46.82
CA PRO A 420 -17.55 19.07 48.15
C PRO A 420 -19.05 18.76 48.22
N ASP A 421 -19.83 19.17 47.25
CA ASP A 421 -21.29 19.00 47.19
C ASP A 421 -21.66 18.07 46.03
N ILE A 422 -22.37 16.99 46.32
CA ILE A 422 -22.82 15.98 45.34
C ILE A 422 -23.70 16.57 44.23
N ASN A 423 -24.41 17.69 44.52
CA ASN A 423 -25.25 18.34 43.50
C ASN A 423 -24.45 19.10 42.46
N THR A 424 -23.26 19.56 42.83
CA THR A 424 -22.36 20.32 41.95
C THR A 424 -21.24 19.43 41.35
N ALA A 425 -21.10 18.20 41.82
CA ALA A 425 -20.12 17.27 41.35
C ALA A 425 -20.39 16.86 39.89
N THR A 426 -19.31 16.78 39.10
CA THR A 426 -19.32 16.30 37.72
C THR A 426 -18.73 14.91 37.59
N LYS A 427 -18.01 14.44 38.63
CA LYS A 427 -17.42 13.09 38.72
C LYS A 427 -17.52 12.57 40.12
N ILE A 428 -17.87 11.30 40.27
CA ILE A 428 -18.02 10.66 41.56
C ILE A 428 -17.49 9.23 41.55
N TRP A 429 -16.77 8.87 42.61
CA TRP A 429 -16.64 7.50 43.09
C TRP A 429 -17.53 7.35 44.29
N GLN A 430 -18.40 6.34 44.29
CA GLN A 430 -19.33 6.04 45.39
C GLN A 430 -19.09 4.63 45.87
N TRP A 431 -18.89 4.48 47.17
CA TRP A 431 -18.72 3.17 47.84
C TRP A 431 -19.71 3.05 48.99
N ASN A 432 -20.59 2.08 48.89
CA ASN A 432 -21.59 1.78 49.90
C ASN A 432 -21.84 0.26 49.98
N GLN A 433 -22.88 -0.14 50.77
CA GLN A 433 -23.23 -1.55 50.94
C GLN A 433 -23.60 -2.28 49.64
N ASN A 434 -23.91 -1.59 48.56
CA ASN A 434 -24.30 -2.19 47.28
C ASN A 434 -23.11 -2.36 46.32
N GLY A 435 -21.97 -1.72 46.59
CA GLY A 435 -20.79 -1.84 45.78
C GLY A 435 -19.95 -0.57 45.71
N LEU A 436 -19.03 -0.55 44.75
CA LEU A 436 -18.15 0.56 44.41
C LEU A 436 -18.38 0.92 42.96
N GLY A 437 -18.68 2.19 42.66
CA GLY A 437 -18.90 2.64 41.30
C GLY A 437 -18.29 4.01 40.99
N TYR A 438 -17.98 4.23 39.71
CA TYR A 438 -17.57 5.52 39.14
C TYR A 438 -18.60 6.01 38.13
N ALA A 439 -18.95 7.29 38.25
CA ALA A 439 -19.84 7.96 37.32
C ALA A 439 -19.31 9.36 36.95
N ASN A 440 -19.53 9.78 35.71
CA ASN A 440 -19.25 11.12 35.19
C ASN A 440 -20.44 11.71 34.44
N SER A 441 -21.59 11.03 34.46
CA SER A 441 -22.85 11.47 33.87
C SER A 441 -24.01 11.23 34.82
N LYS A 442 -25.12 11.93 34.59
CA LYS A 442 -26.38 11.76 35.30
C LYS A 442 -27.49 11.50 34.28
N ASP A 443 -28.45 10.66 34.63
CA ASP A 443 -29.65 10.40 33.84
C ASP A 443 -30.58 11.63 33.78
N ALA A 444 -31.64 11.55 32.98
CA ALA A 444 -32.64 12.61 32.85
C ALA A 444 -33.35 12.97 34.16
N ASN A 445 -33.27 12.14 35.20
CA ASN A 445 -33.84 12.36 36.51
C ASN A 445 -32.82 12.91 37.53
N GLY A 446 -31.55 13.08 37.11
CA GLY A 446 -30.47 13.58 37.92
C GLY A 446 -29.74 12.50 38.74
N ASN A 447 -30.00 11.22 38.51
CA ASN A 447 -29.30 10.12 39.19
C ASN A 447 -27.96 9.84 38.47
N TRP A 448 -26.94 9.41 39.23
CA TRP A 448 -25.66 9.03 38.67
C TRP A 448 -25.74 7.76 37.83
N GLU A 449 -25.20 7.78 36.63
CA GLU A 449 -25.02 6.60 35.77
C GLU A 449 -23.60 6.06 35.91
N PHE A 450 -23.48 4.84 36.45
CA PHE A 450 -22.19 4.23 36.73
C PHE A 450 -21.68 3.42 35.55
N GLY A 451 -20.74 3.98 34.78
CA GLY A 451 -20.07 3.30 33.67
C GLY A 451 -18.98 2.31 34.11
N LEU A 452 -18.56 2.39 35.38
CA LEU A 452 -17.70 1.40 36.03
C LEU A 452 -18.28 1.10 37.40
N ALA A 453 -18.58 -0.18 37.69
CA ALA A 453 -19.05 -0.61 38.99
C ALA A 453 -18.60 -2.02 39.33
N MET A 454 -18.38 -2.25 40.64
CA MET A 454 -18.27 -3.58 41.26
C MET A 454 -19.39 -3.70 42.25
N THR A 455 -20.36 -4.58 41.99
CA THR A 455 -21.52 -4.76 42.87
C THR A 455 -21.23 -5.76 43.97
N MET A 456 -22.00 -5.70 45.06
CA MET A 456 -21.89 -6.68 46.16
C MET A 456 -22.35 -8.10 45.75
N ASP A 457 -23.06 -8.22 44.62
CA ASP A 457 -23.41 -9.52 44.04
C ASP A 457 -22.27 -10.14 43.21
N GLY A 458 -21.12 -9.45 43.13
CA GLY A 458 -19.90 -9.95 42.47
C GLY A 458 -19.85 -9.67 40.96
N GLU A 459 -20.69 -8.79 40.46
CA GLU A 459 -20.64 -8.35 39.06
C GLU A 459 -19.65 -7.21 38.90
N ILE A 460 -18.97 -7.18 37.74
CA ILE A 460 -18.16 -6.05 37.30
C ILE A 460 -18.80 -5.51 36.03
N VAL A 461 -19.29 -4.28 36.10
CA VAL A 461 -19.80 -3.50 34.95
C VAL A 461 -18.72 -2.50 34.58
N ALA A 462 -18.33 -2.48 33.32
CA ALA A 462 -17.35 -1.52 32.83
C ALA A 462 -17.60 -1.25 31.36
N ASP A 463 -17.73 0.02 30.99
CA ASP A 463 -17.81 0.46 29.59
C ASP A 463 -16.47 0.25 28.90
N TYR A 464 -15.37 0.31 29.64
CA TYR A 464 -14.04 0.19 29.10
C TYR A 464 -13.05 -0.45 30.05
N ILE A 465 -12.41 -1.55 29.63
CA ILE A 465 -11.36 -2.24 30.38
C ILE A 465 -10.06 -2.24 29.57
N THR A 466 -9.04 -1.50 30.03
CA THR A 466 -7.69 -1.56 29.48
C THR A 466 -6.82 -2.49 30.33
N THR A 467 -6.42 -3.62 29.79
CA THR A 467 -5.57 -4.60 30.48
C THR A 467 -4.45 -5.10 29.57
N GLY A 468 -3.28 -5.46 30.13
CA GLY A 468 -2.19 -6.07 29.37
C GLY A 468 -2.43 -7.54 29.09
N THR A 469 -2.74 -8.32 30.16
CA THR A 469 -3.03 -9.75 30.04
C THR A 469 -4.21 -10.06 30.95
N MET A 470 -5.23 -10.71 30.40
CA MET A 470 -6.35 -11.23 31.17
C MET A 470 -6.28 -12.75 31.18
N ASN A 471 -5.99 -13.34 32.33
CA ASN A 471 -6.08 -14.80 32.52
C ASN A 471 -7.52 -15.15 32.92
N CYS A 472 -8.21 -15.90 32.09
CA CYS A 472 -9.55 -16.38 32.38
C CYS A 472 -9.70 -17.83 31.91
N ASP A 473 -10.28 -18.68 32.77
CA ASP A 473 -10.57 -20.08 32.45
C ASP A 473 -11.75 -20.19 31.47
N ARG A 474 -12.65 -19.21 31.51
CA ARG A 474 -13.83 -19.12 30.63
C ARG A 474 -14.15 -17.68 30.30
N LEU A 475 -14.24 -17.39 29.03
CA LEU A 475 -14.86 -16.18 28.50
C LEU A 475 -16.20 -16.58 27.85
N LYS A 476 -17.34 -16.22 28.50
CA LYS A 476 -18.67 -16.43 27.94
C LYS A 476 -19.20 -15.09 27.46
N GLY A 477 -19.03 -14.80 26.19
CA GLY A 477 -19.48 -13.56 25.57
C GLY A 477 -20.48 -13.80 24.44
N GLY A 478 -21.39 -12.85 24.21
CA GLY A 478 -22.28 -12.87 23.07
C GLY A 478 -21.52 -12.65 21.77
N THR A 479 -20.71 -11.60 21.71
CA THR A 479 -19.86 -11.27 20.56
C THR A 479 -18.47 -10.89 21.07
N ILE A 480 -17.43 -11.57 20.58
CA ILE A 480 -16.06 -11.17 20.79
C ILE A 480 -15.63 -10.45 19.50
N ASN A 481 -15.58 -9.12 19.56
CA ASN A 481 -15.09 -8.30 18.47
C ASN A 481 -13.58 -8.07 18.68
N GLY A 482 -12.79 -9.07 18.33
CA GLY A 482 -11.33 -9.02 18.39
C GLY A 482 -10.74 -8.90 17.00
N GLN A 483 -9.85 -7.94 16.80
CA GLN A 483 -9.15 -7.79 15.53
C GLN A 483 -8.22 -8.98 15.27
N TYR A 484 -7.72 -9.61 16.34
CA TYR A 484 -6.87 -10.80 16.29
C TYR A 484 -7.17 -11.75 17.45
N ILE A 485 -7.30 -13.03 17.13
CA ILE A 485 -7.31 -14.11 18.10
C ILE A 485 -6.05 -14.93 17.86
N TYR A 486 -5.01 -14.70 18.68
CA TYR A 486 -3.83 -15.54 18.72
C TYR A 486 -4.06 -16.64 19.74
N GLY A 487 -4.21 -17.87 19.30
CA GLY A 487 -4.43 -18.97 20.22
C GLY A 487 -4.10 -20.33 19.61
N GLY A 488 -3.85 -21.30 20.47
CA GLY A 488 -3.52 -22.65 20.06
C GLY A 488 -4.65 -23.32 19.28
N THR A 489 -5.55 -24.02 19.95
CA THR A 489 -6.60 -24.80 19.27
C THR A 489 -7.94 -24.08 19.38
N VAL A 490 -8.65 -23.90 18.25
CA VAL A 490 -10.05 -23.50 18.23
C VAL A 490 -10.87 -24.77 18.00
N GLU A 491 -11.40 -25.37 19.05
CA GLU A 491 -12.19 -26.59 18.98
C GLU A 491 -13.69 -26.28 18.89
N GLY A 492 -14.39 -26.96 17.99
CA GLY A 492 -15.85 -26.92 17.89
C GLY A 492 -16.44 -25.64 17.29
N ALA A 493 -15.65 -24.79 16.66
CA ALA A 493 -16.12 -23.57 16.07
C ALA A 493 -16.53 -23.74 14.61
N TYR A 494 -17.67 -23.18 14.24
CA TYR A 494 -18.00 -22.85 12.85
C TYR A 494 -17.18 -21.61 12.47
N LEU A 495 -16.08 -21.79 11.74
CA LEU A 495 -15.35 -20.66 11.16
C LEU A 495 -16.14 -20.16 9.93
N LYS A 496 -16.95 -19.13 10.12
CA LYS A 496 -17.69 -18.47 9.05
C LYS A 496 -16.99 -17.15 8.73
N GLY A 497 -16.09 -17.18 7.75
CA GLY A 497 -15.50 -15.97 7.15
C GLY A 497 -16.42 -15.47 6.04
N SER A 498 -16.87 -14.21 6.11
CA SER A 498 -17.63 -13.60 5.02
C SER A 498 -16.73 -12.97 3.96
N ILE A 499 -15.52 -12.60 4.32
CA ILE A 499 -14.48 -12.12 3.42
C ILE A 499 -13.16 -12.45 4.12
N GLY A 500 -12.46 -13.45 3.63
CA GLY A 500 -11.18 -13.88 4.21
C GLY A 500 -10.65 -15.09 3.50
N GLU A 501 -9.42 -15.38 3.71
CA GLU A 501 -8.66 -16.40 3.00
C GLU A 501 -9.16 -17.84 3.20
N ILE A 502 -10.14 -18.04 4.09
CA ILE A 502 -10.84 -19.33 4.25
C ILE A 502 -12.16 -19.33 3.47
N GLY A 503 -12.57 -18.21 2.92
CA GLY A 503 -13.66 -17.87 2.01
C GLY A 503 -14.66 -18.95 1.62
N GLY A 504 -15.51 -19.40 2.56
CA GLY A 504 -16.55 -20.39 2.28
C GLY A 504 -16.08 -21.84 2.24
N PHE A 505 -14.78 -22.12 2.44
CA PHE A 505 -14.31 -23.49 2.60
C PHE A 505 -14.75 -24.09 3.93
N ASN A 506 -15.34 -25.26 3.88
CA ASN A 506 -15.58 -26.09 5.04
C ASN A 506 -14.29 -26.80 5.40
N ILE A 507 -13.81 -26.60 6.63
CA ILE A 507 -12.66 -27.31 7.18
C ILE A 507 -13.21 -28.57 7.87
N GLY A 508 -13.04 -29.73 7.22
CA GLY A 508 -13.39 -31.02 7.84
C GLY A 508 -12.18 -31.65 8.50
N THR A 509 -12.40 -32.79 9.17
CA THR A 509 -11.34 -33.54 9.87
C THR A 509 -10.19 -33.94 8.94
N ASP A 510 -10.50 -34.24 7.68
CA ASP A 510 -9.54 -34.75 6.70
C ASP A 510 -9.59 -33.98 5.36
N ASN A 511 -10.42 -32.94 5.27
CA ASN A 511 -10.59 -32.20 4.04
C ASN A 511 -10.85 -30.72 4.24
N LEU A 512 -10.58 -29.96 3.19
CA LEU A 512 -11.02 -28.61 2.97
C LEU A 512 -11.91 -28.65 1.72
N SER A 513 -13.16 -28.21 1.82
CA SER A 513 -14.10 -28.30 0.70
C SER A 513 -14.98 -27.06 0.54
N ILE A 514 -15.29 -26.75 -0.71
CA ILE A 514 -16.24 -25.72 -1.11
C ILE A 514 -17.04 -26.21 -2.29
N GLY A 515 -18.39 -26.29 -2.16
CA GLY A 515 -19.23 -26.86 -3.20
C GLY A 515 -18.73 -28.24 -3.62
N ASP A 516 -18.43 -28.39 -4.90
CA ASP A 516 -17.96 -29.65 -5.50
C ASP A 516 -16.41 -29.79 -5.51
N ALA A 517 -15.68 -28.83 -4.91
CA ALA A 517 -14.22 -28.86 -4.80
C ALA A 517 -13.79 -29.35 -3.43
N THR A 518 -12.82 -30.27 -3.40
CA THR A 518 -12.25 -30.83 -2.18
C THR A 518 -10.73 -30.88 -2.23
N LEU A 519 -10.09 -30.49 -1.12
CA LEU A 519 -8.67 -30.67 -0.86
C LEU A 519 -8.55 -31.63 0.32
N GLN A 520 -7.99 -32.80 0.10
CA GLN A 520 -7.75 -33.83 1.11
C GLN A 520 -6.26 -34.13 1.22
N ARG A 521 -5.87 -34.84 2.27
CA ARG A 521 -4.45 -35.17 2.54
C ARG A 521 -3.72 -35.77 1.32
N ASN A 522 -4.41 -36.52 0.48
CA ASN A 522 -3.84 -37.22 -0.67
C ASN A 522 -4.65 -37.04 -1.97
N LYS A 523 -5.58 -36.08 -1.99
CA LYS A 523 -6.48 -35.88 -3.13
C LYS A 523 -6.90 -34.41 -3.24
N ILE A 524 -6.86 -33.90 -4.43
CA ILE A 524 -7.51 -32.65 -4.82
C ILE A 524 -8.54 -32.97 -5.88
N GLY A 525 -9.80 -32.61 -5.67
CA GLY A 525 -10.87 -32.93 -6.60
C GLY A 525 -11.89 -31.81 -6.71
N CYS A 526 -12.52 -31.73 -7.88
CA CYS A 526 -13.68 -30.89 -8.10
C CYS A 526 -14.64 -31.61 -9.06
N GLY A 527 -15.91 -31.28 -8.94
CA GLY A 527 -16.97 -31.82 -9.76
C GLY A 527 -18.09 -32.50 -8.96
N THR A 528 -19.25 -32.60 -9.57
CA THR A 528 -20.45 -33.22 -8.98
C THR A 528 -20.56 -34.67 -9.38
N ALA A 529 -20.87 -35.55 -8.45
CA ALA A 529 -21.15 -36.95 -8.72
C ALA A 529 -22.17 -37.13 -9.84
N GLY A 530 -21.81 -37.88 -10.86
CA GLY A 530 -22.66 -38.13 -12.03
C GLY A 530 -22.65 -37.05 -13.12
N LYS A 531 -21.89 -35.94 -12.94
CA LYS A 531 -21.84 -34.87 -13.96
C LYS A 531 -20.44 -34.69 -14.57
N GLY A 532 -19.43 -34.67 -13.80
CA GLY A 532 -18.04 -34.50 -14.27
C GLY A 532 -17.13 -34.26 -13.09
N ILE A 533 -15.95 -34.85 -13.12
CA ILE A 533 -14.97 -34.76 -12.05
C ILE A 533 -13.56 -34.54 -12.58
N VAL A 534 -12.77 -33.80 -11.82
CA VAL A 534 -11.33 -33.71 -11.95
C VAL A 534 -10.71 -34.04 -10.59
N ASN A 535 -9.85 -35.03 -10.54
CA ASN A 535 -9.16 -35.46 -9.33
C ASN A 535 -7.64 -35.52 -9.55
N LEU A 536 -6.89 -34.97 -8.61
CA LEU A 536 -5.47 -35.21 -8.42
C LEU A 536 -5.34 -36.07 -7.16
N VAL A 537 -4.91 -37.31 -7.29
CA VAL A 537 -4.81 -38.24 -6.18
C VAL A 537 -3.35 -38.56 -5.94
N GLY A 538 -2.87 -38.29 -4.72
CA GLY A 538 -1.55 -38.64 -4.26
C GLY A 538 -1.44 -40.14 -3.98
N ASN A 539 -0.53 -40.52 -3.10
CA ASN A 539 -0.28 -41.92 -2.76
C ASN A 539 -1.51 -42.56 -2.11
N ARG A 540 -2.21 -43.44 -2.84
CA ARG A 540 -3.33 -44.22 -2.32
C ARG A 540 -3.02 -45.69 -2.40
N GLU A 541 -3.18 -46.42 -1.30
CA GLU A 541 -3.09 -47.85 -1.27
C GLU A 541 -4.36 -48.48 -1.87
N SER A 542 -4.28 -48.97 -3.09
CA SER A 542 -5.22 -49.95 -3.59
C SER A 542 -4.55 -51.31 -3.65
N LYS A 543 -5.32 -52.38 -3.65
CA LYS A 543 -4.80 -53.78 -3.61
C LYS A 543 -3.73 -54.09 -4.64
N ASN A 544 -3.51 -53.25 -5.66
CA ASN A 544 -2.57 -53.51 -6.76
C ASN A 544 -1.70 -52.32 -7.22
N ALA A 545 -1.75 -51.15 -6.63
CA ALA A 545 -0.89 -50.04 -7.06
C ALA A 545 -0.73 -48.96 -5.98
N LYS A 546 0.52 -48.55 -5.73
CA LYS A 546 0.90 -47.45 -4.82
C LYS A 546 1.24 -46.16 -5.58
N PHE A 547 0.44 -45.78 -6.57
CA PHE A 547 0.75 -44.66 -7.44
C PHE A 547 -0.36 -43.58 -7.36
N GLY A 548 0.04 -42.31 -7.28
CA GLY A 548 -0.86 -41.21 -7.51
C GLY A 548 -1.37 -41.18 -8.96
N PHE A 549 -2.46 -40.50 -9.21
CA PHE A 549 -3.01 -40.33 -10.55
C PHE A 549 -3.72 -39.03 -10.74
N ILE A 550 -3.81 -38.59 -11.99
CA ILE A 550 -4.69 -37.51 -12.44
C ILE A 550 -5.88 -38.16 -13.15
N GLN A 551 -7.09 -37.75 -12.78
CA GLN A 551 -8.31 -38.27 -13.40
C GLN A 551 -9.14 -37.12 -13.92
N ILE A 552 -9.62 -37.22 -15.15
CA ILE A 552 -10.62 -36.37 -15.76
C ILE A 552 -11.71 -37.28 -16.30
N SER A 553 -12.94 -37.14 -15.84
CA SER A 553 -14.07 -37.93 -16.31
C SER A 553 -15.34 -37.08 -16.40
N ASN A 554 -16.25 -37.46 -17.29
CA ASN A 554 -17.56 -36.81 -17.45
C ASN A 554 -18.60 -37.27 -16.42
N SER A 555 -18.29 -38.33 -15.68
CA SER A 555 -19.13 -38.88 -14.63
C SER A 555 -18.30 -39.64 -13.59
N GLY A 556 -18.90 -39.96 -12.47
CA GLY A 556 -18.25 -40.66 -11.36
C GLY A 556 -18.53 -39.98 -10.01
N ASN A 557 -18.00 -40.57 -8.95
CA ASN A 557 -18.05 -40.02 -7.61
C ASN A 557 -16.62 -39.64 -7.20
N PRO A 558 -16.35 -38.34 -6.97
CA PRO A 558 -15.00 -37.90 -6.58
C PRO A 558 -14.55 -38.49 -5.23
N ASP A 559 -15.48 -38.78 -4.31
CA ASP A 559 -15.16 -39.34 -2.99
C ASP A 559 -14.82 -40.81 -3.02
N LYS A 560 -15.37 -41.53 -3.97
CA LYS A 560 -15.18 -43.00 -4.12
C LYS A 560 -14.17 -43.40 -5.19
N ASP A 561 -13.55 -42.43 -5.88
CA ASP A 561 -12.68 -42.69 -7.04
C ASP A 561 -13.32 -43.49 -8.18
N GLU A 562 -14.62 -43.42 -8.31
CA GLU A 562 -15.33 -44.05 -9.41
C GLU A 562 -15.04 -43.30 -10.72
N VAL A 563 -14.74 -44.07 -11.77
CA VAL A 563 -14.56 -43.53 -13.13
C VAL A 563 -15.61 -44.13 -14.04
N LEU A 564 -16.50 -43.26 -14.50
CA LEU A 564 -17.54 -43.64 -15.45
C LEU A 564 -17.31 -42.98 -16.79
N ALA A 565 -16.47 -43.13 -17.57
CA ALA A 565 -16.04 -42.45 -18.79
C ALA A 565 -15.05 -41.30 -18.52
N GLY A 566 -13.82 -41.48 -18.86
CA GLY A 566 -12.76 -40.50 -18.67
C GLY A 566 -11.38 -41.07 -18.86
N ILE A 567 -10.40 -40.32 -18.41
CA ILE A 567 -8.98 -40.69 -18.50
C ILE A 567 -8.37 -40.62 -17.11
N ARG A 568 -7.55 -41.60 -16.78
CA ARG A 568 -6.60 -41.57 -15.66
C ARG A 568 -5.18 -41.61 -16.17
N ILE A 569 -4.34 -40.78 -15.61
CA ILE A 569 -2.89 -40.76 -15.81
C ILE A 569 -2.25 -41.10 -14.46
N TYR A 570 -1.59 -42.24 -14.40
CA TYR A 570 -0.96 -42.75 -13.20
C TYR A 570 0.50 -42.24 -13.10
N GLY A 571 0.96 -42.05 -11.89
CA GLY A 571 2.32 -41.53 -11.63
C GLY A 571 3.45 -42.45 -12.12
N ASN A 572 3.16 -43.71 -12.43
CA ASN A 572 4.10 -44.63 -13.05
C ASN A 572 4.15 -44.56 -14.59
N GLY A 573 3.41 -43.61 -15.19
CA GLY A 573 3.35 -43.43 -16.64
C GLY A 573 2.28 -44.27 -17.38
N LEU A 574 1.41 -44.98 -16.67
CA LEU A 574 0.28 -45.69 -17.26
C LEU A 574 -0.88 -44.70 -17.50
N VAL A 575 -1.46 -44.74 -18.69
CA VAL A 575 -2.68 -43.98 -19.05
C VAL A 575 -3.80 -44.98 -19.34
N ARG A 576 -4.95 -44.78 -18.69
CA ARG A 576 -6.18 -45.58 -18.92
C ARG A 576 -7.33 -44.71 -19.36
N LYS A 577 -8.03 -45.14 -20.40
CA LYS A 577 -9.33 -44.60 -20.78
C LYS A 577 -10.44 -45.53 -20.32
N TYR A 578 -11.46 -44.98 -19.72
CA TYR A 578 -12.64 -45.69 -19.22
C TYR A 578 -13.86 -45.34 -20.06
N GLY A 579 -14.64 -46.36 -20.39
CA GLY A 579 -15.93 -46.20 -21.06
C GLY A 579 -17.08 -45.83 -20.10
N GLY A 580 -18.27 -45.59 -20.64
CA GLY A 580 -19.45 -45.14 -19.86
C GLY A 580 -19.93 -46.13 -18.79
N ASN A 581 -19.51 -47.38 -18.84
CA ASN A 581 -19.78 -48.40 -17.83
C ASN A 581 -18.67 -48.60 -16.78
N GLY A 582 -17.66 -47.73 -16.81
CA GLY A 582 -16.53 -47.83 -15.90
C GLY A 582 -15.48 -48.87 -16.28
N ASN A 583 -15.65 -49.62 -17.37
CA ASN A 583 -14.66 -50.57 -17.85
C ASN A 583 -13.52 -49.87 -18.60
N VAL A 584 -12.30 -50.45 -18.49
CA VAL A 584 -11.14 -49.96 -19.24
C VAL A 584 -11.33 -50.27 -20.72
N GLU A 585 -11.42 -49.22 -21.56
CA GLU A 585 -11.49 -49.35 -23.01
C GLU A 585 -10.13 -49.58 -23.63
N TRP A 586 -9.11 -48.91 -23.12
CA TRP A 586 -7.72 -49.09 -23.48
C TRP A 586 -6.77 -48.61 -22.38
N GLU A 587 -5.56 -49.17 -22.40
CA GLU A 587 -4.44 -48.67 -21.57
C GLU A 587 -3.15 -48.59 -22.41
N ARG A 588 -2.35 -47.59 -22.11
CA ARG A 588 -1.03 -47.35 -22.74
C ARG A 588 -0.05 -46.77 -21.75
N TRP A 589 1.24 -47.05 -21.99
CA TRP A 589 2.32 -46.42 -21.26
C TRP A 589 2.75 -45.15 -21.96
N LEU A 590 3.11 -44.09 -21.21
CA LEU A 590 3.59 -42.81 -21.78
C LEU A 590 4.78 -42.99 -22.69
N SER A 591 5.66 -43.98 -22.39
CA SER A 591 6.80 -44.37 -23.25
C SER A 591 6.42 -44.92 -24.61
N ASN A 592 5.15 -45.30 -24.80
CA ASN A 592 4.63 -45.90 -26.03
C ASN A 592 3.64 -44.99 -26.76
N ILE A 593 3.53 -43.73 -26.35
CA ILE A 593 2.74 -42.72 -27.05
C ILE A 593 3.63 -42.17 -28.16
N PRO A 594 3.26 -42.31 -29.45
CA PRO A 594 4.05 -41.74 -30.55
C PRO A 594 4.12 -40.20 -30.38
N GLU A 595 5.32 -39.65 -30.53
CA GLU A 595 5.50 -38.23 -30.72
C GLU A 595 4.76 -37.81 -31.99
N SER A 596 3.73 -36.95 -31.86
CA SER A 596 2.94 -36.48 -33.01
C SER A 596 3.59 -35.26 -33.64
#